data_9e5aeb79679ad572d7280117f2358e47
#
_entry.id   9e5aeb79679ad572d7280117f2358e47
#
_cell.length_a   1.000
_cell.length_b   1.000
_cell.length_c   1.000
_cell.angle_alpha   90.00
_cell.angle_beta   90.00
_cell.angle_gamma   90.00
#
_symmetry.space_group_name_H-M   'P 1'
#
loop_
_entity.id
_entity.type
_entity.pdbx_description
1 polymer ?
#
loop_
_entity_poly.entity_id
_entity_poly.type
_entity_poly.pdbx_seq_one_letter_code
_entity_poly.pdbx_strand_id
1 'polypeptide(L)' 'MKTIDLHGKTIHDAWKRFIAFAYEKSLDKEKHIRVITGHGAIQKEFPRWCDACTHVRSWETEPHNLGSWKVRLR' A
#
# COMPACT_ATOMS: atom_id res chain seq x y z
N MET A 1 -0.82 -10.86 8.62
CA MET A 1 -0.47 -9.76 7.68
C MET A 1 -1.01 -8.44 8.22
N LYS A 2 -0.16 -7.45 8.32
CA LYS A 2 -0.59 -6.13 8.79
C LYS A 2 -1.32 -5.38 7.68
N THR A 3 -2.34 -4.61 8.07
CA THR A 3 -3.22 -3.93 7.13
C THR A 3 -3.30 -2.44 7.43
N ILE A 4 -3.29 -1.63 6.38
CA ILE A 4 -3.57 -0.20 6.46
C ILE A 4 -4.73 0.13 5.53
N ASP A 5 -5.67 0.94 6.01
CA ASP A 5 -6.83 1.35 5.23
C ASP A 5 -6.68 2.82 4.84
N LEU A 6 -6.57 3.07 3.54
CA LEU A 6 -6.37 4.41 3.00
C LEU A 6 -7.61 4.94 2.29
N HIS A 7 -8.69 4.16 2.21
CA HIS A 7 -9.88 4.61 1.48
C HIS A 7 -10.48 5.85 2.14
N GLY A 8 -11.06 6.74 1.34
CA GLY A 8 -11.69 7.95 1.84
C GLY A 8 -10.73 9.08 2.22
N LYS A 9 -9.42 8.86 2.16
CA LYS A 9 -8.44 9.91 2.46
C LYS A 9 -8.11 10.68 1.19
N THR A 10 -7.51 11.88 1.35
CA THR A 10 -6.97 12.60 0.20
C THR A 10 -5.78 11.84 -0.34
N ILE A 11 -5.44 12.07 -1.61
CA ILE A 11 -4.29 11.42 -2.25
C ILE A 11 -3.02 11.70 -1.47
N HIS A 12 -2.80 12.96 -1.08
CA HIS A 12 -1.60 13.36 -0.35
C HIS A 12 -1.51 12.68 1.02
N ASP A 13 -2.61 12.68 1.78
CA ASP A 13 -2.64 12.05 3.10
C ASP A 13 -2.42 10.54 2.99
N ALA A 14 -3.10 9.91 2.04
CA ALA A 14 -2.96 8.47 1.81
C ALA A 14 -1.53 8.10 1.45
N TRP A 15 -0.90 8.89 0.58
CA TRP A 15 0.49 8.66 0.16
C TRP A 15 1.44 8.74 1.35
N LYS A 16 1.31 9.78 2.17
CA LYS A 16 2.15 9.94 3.36
C LYS A 16 2.00 8.76 4.31
N ARG A 17 0.76 8.35 4.56
CA ARG A 17 0.48 7.23 5.46
C ARG A 17 1.03 5.91 4.93
N PHE A 18 0.91 5.68 3.63
CA PHE A 18 1.44 4.47 3.01
C PHE A 18 2.96 4.39 3.15
N ILE A 19 3.66 5.47 2.82
CA ILE A 19 5.12 5.50 2.88
C ILE A 19 5.59 5.24 4.33
N ALA A 20 4.98 5.90 5.30
CA ALA A 20 5.33 5.72 6.71
C ALA A 20 5.07 4.28 7.17
N PHE A 21 3.93 3.71 6.75
CA PHE A 21 3.58 2.34 7.12
C PHE A 21 4.54 1.33 6.51
N ALA A 22 4.86 1.49 5.23
CA ALA A 22 5.79 0.59 4.55
C ALA A 22 7.17 0.62 5.21
N TYR A 23 7.64 1.81 5.58
CA TYR A 23 8.91 1.98 6.28
C TYR A 23 8.88 1.28 7.63
N GLU A 24 7.84 1.55 8.42
CA GLU A 24 7.70 0.97 9.76
C GLU A 24 7.66 -0.55 9.72
N LYS A 25 6.86 -1.11 8.81
CA LYS A 25 6.74 -2.56 8.70
C LYS A 25 8.00 -3.22 8.14
N SER A 26 8.74 -2.50 7.31
CA SER A 26 10.04 -2.95 6.84
C SER A 26 11.02 -3.08 8.01
N LEU A 27 11.02 -2.12 8.93
CA LEU A 27 11.84 -2.18 10.14
C LEU A 27 11.43 -3.34 11.05
N ASP A 28 10.15 -3.66 11.09
CA ASP A 28 9.62 -4.77 11.86
C ASP A 28 9.87 -6.13 11.18
N LYS A 29 10.53 -6.11 10.02
CA LYS A 29 10.83 -7.31 9.23
C LYS A 29 9.58 -8.02 8.73
N GLU A 30 8.49 -7.30 8.56
CA GLU A 30 7.29 -7.83 7.91
C GLU A 30 7.57 -8.06 6.43
N LYS A 31 7.15 -9.23 5.92
CA LYS A 31 7.35 -9.57 4.51
C LYS A 31 6.24 -9.06 3.62
N HIS A 32 5.02 -9.00 4.15
CA HIS A 32 3.82 -8.63 3.40
C HIS A 32 2.96 -7.70 4.21
N ILE A 33 2.32 -6.76 3.52
CA ILE A 33 1.30 -5.92 4.11
C ILE A 33 0.10 -5.87 3.16
N ARG A 34 -1.07 -5.57 3.72
CA ARG A 34 -2.28 -5.35 2.94
C ARG A 34 -2.59 -3.87 2.96
N VAL A 35 -2.89 -3.30 1.79
CA VAL A 35 -3.25 -1.89 1.67
C VAL A 35 -4.62 -1.79 1.02
N ILE A 36 -5.55 -1.16 1.72
CA ILE A 36 -6.91 -0.94 1.21
C ILE A 36 -6.98 0.47 0.65
N THR A 37 -7.10 0.58 -0.66
CA THR A 37 -7.16 1.87 -1.35
C THR A 37 -8.59 2.28 -1.70
N GLY A 38 -9.50 1.32 -1.77
CA GLY A 38 -10.81 1.53 -2.37
C GLY A 38 -10.69 1.57 -3.88
N HIS A 39 -11.73 2.05 -4.56
CA HIS A 39 -11.82 2.02 -6.03
C HIS A 39 -11.71 3.40 -6.69
N GLY A 40 -11.25 4.41 -5.96
CA GLY A 40 -11.17 5.78 -6.46
C GLY A 40 -9.77 6.18 -6.93
N ALA A 41 -9.45 7.47 -6.75
CA ALA A 41 -8.19 8.04 -7.21
C ALA A 41 -6.96 7.41 -6.57
N ILE A 42 -7.06 7.01 -5.30
CA ILE A 42 -5.93 6.38 -4.59
C ILE A 42 -5.56 5.07 -5.27
N GLN A 43 -6.55 4.28 -5.69
CA GLN A 43 -6.30 3.03 -6.38
C GLN A 43 -5.49 3.24 -7.66
N LYS A 44 -5.82 4.31 -8.40
CA LYS A 44 -5.14 4.62 -9.67
C LYS A 44 -3.70 5.07 -9.47
N GLU A 45 -3.43 5.75 -8.38
CA GLU A 45 -2.08 6.25 -8.07
C GLU A 45 -1.20 5.21 -7.39
N PHE A 46 -1.80 4.22 -6.76
CA PHE A 46 -1.09 3.28 -5.89
C PHE A 46 0.08 2.56 -6.56
N PRO A 47 -0.03 2.04 -7.79
CA PRO A 47 1.11 1.38 -8.44
C PRO A 47 2.32 2.29 -8.58
N ARG A 48 2.10 3.58 -8.87
CA ARG A 48 3.19 4.55 -8.97
C ARG A 48 3.89 4.72 -7.62
N TRP A 49 3.12 4.75 -6.52
CA TRP A 49 3.70 4.86 -5.18
C TRP A 49 4.56 3.65 -4.84
N CYS A 50 4.08 2.46 -5.18
CA CYS A 50 4.83 1.23 -4.95
C CYS A 50 6.12 1.21 -5.75
N ASP A 51 6.06 1.63 -7.01
CA ASP A 51 7.22 1.66 -7.87
C ASP A 51 8.28 2.63 -7.35
N ALA A 52 7.85 3.74 -6.76
CA ALA A 52 8.75 4.76 -6.23
C ALA A 52 9.25 4.45 -4.81
N CYS A 53 8.65 3.50 -4.11
CA CYS A 53 9.00 3.21 -2.73
C CYS A 53 10.10 2.15 -2.65
N THR A 54 11.25 2.53 -2.07
CA THR A 54 12.40 1.62 -1.98
C THR A 54 12.15 0.43 -1.06
N HIS A 55 11.15 0.50 -0.19
CA HIS A 55 10.82 -0.59 0.74
C HIS A 55 9.88 -1.62 0.15
N VAL A 56 9.33 -1.35 -1.04
CA VAL A 56 8.38 -2.24 -1.72
C VAL A 56 9.10 -3.05 -2.79
N ARG A 57 8.91 -4.37 -2.76
CA ARG A 57 9.48 -5.27 -3.75
C ARG A 57 8.51 -5.55 -4.89
N SER A 58 7.26 -5.84 -4.54
CA SER A 58 6.22 -6.14 -5.53
C SER A 58 4.84 -5.84 -4.94
N TRP A 59 3.85 -5.76 -5.80
CA TRP A 59 2.47 -5.49 -5.39
C TRP A 59 1.50 -6.10 -6.39
N GLU A 60 0.32 -6.47 -5.89
CA GLU A 60 -0.75 -7.00 -6.73
C GLU A 60 -2.09 -6.76 -6.07
N THR A 61 -3.16 -6.67 -6.85
CA THR A 61 -4.51 -6.59 -6.29
C THR A 61 -4.91 -7.95 -5.75
N GLU A 62 -5.79 -7.95 -4.74
CA GLU A 62 -6.34 -9.19 -4.24
C GLU A 62 -7.39 -9.73 -5.21
N PRO A 63 -7.47 -11.07 -5.42
CA PRO A 63 -8.37 -11.65 -6.44
C PRO A 63 -9.84 -11.29 -6.27
N HIS A 64 -10.29 -11.11 -5.03
CA HIS A 64 -11.70 -10.85 -4.73
C HIS A 64 -12.01 -9.41 -4.43
N ASN A 65 -11.01 -8.53 -4.44
CA ASN A 65 -11.22 -7.13 -4.10
C ASN A 65 -10.14 -6.24 -4.74
N LEU A 66 -10.48 -5.63 -5.86
CA LEU A 66 -9.54 -4.78 -6.59
C LEU A 66 -9.19 -3.49 -5.86
N GLY A 67 -9.96 -3.13 -4.82
CA GLY A 67 -9.64 -2.00 -3.96
C GLY A 67 -8.69 -2.34 -2.82
N SER A 68 -8.17 -3.57 -2.80
CA SER A 68 -7.25 -4.05 -1.78
C SER A 68 -6.02 -4.65 -2.45
N TRP A 69 -4.85 -4.35 -1.90
CA TRP A 69 -3.57 -4.75 -2.48
C TRP A 69 -2.75 -5.58 -1.50
N LYS A 70 -2.09 -6.57 -2.04
CA LYS A 70 -1.09 -7.33 -1.30
C LYS A 70 0.28 -6.80 -1.74
N VAL A 71 1.04 -6.27 -0.79
CA VAL A 71 2.32 -5.63 -1.06
C VAL A 71 3.41 -6.43 -0.38
N ARG A 72 4.43 -6.81 -1.15
CA ARG A 72 5.59 -7.51 -0.63
C ARG A 72 6.69 -6.50 -0.35
N LEU A 73 7.23 -6.52 0.86
CA LEU A 73 8.31 -5.62 1.27
C LEU A 73 9.67 -6.26 1.00
N ARG A 74 10.67 -5.43 0.88
CA ARG A 74 12.05 -5.88 0.70
C ARG A 74 12.66 -6.37 2.01
#